data_55ec321e27dd519b57e7f48951e05206
#
_entry.id   55ec321e27dd519b57e7f48951e05206
#
_cell.length_a   1.000
_cell.length_b   1.000
_cell.length_c   1.000
_cell.angle_alpha   90.00
_cell.angle_beta   90.00
_cell.angle_gamma   90.00
#
_symmetry.space_group_name_H-M   'P 1'
#
loop_
_entity.id
_entity.type
_entity.pdbx_description
1 polymer ?
#
loop_
_entity_poly.entity_id
_entity_poly.type
_entity_poly.pdbx_seq_one_letter_code
_entity_poly.pdbx_strand_id
1 'polypeptide(L)'
;MKLALKIDVDTYRGTRQGAPRLVDILKARNAGASFLFSLGPDHTGRAITRVFRAGFLRKVRRTSVLEHYGIKTLLYGTLLPAPDIGRECAGIMRDVRDAGFEVGIHAWDHVLWQDNVARADAQW
;
A
#
# COMPACT_ATOMS: atom_id res chain seq x y z
N MET A 1 -10.74 27.73 5.28
CA MET A 1 -9.63 26.77 5.13
C MET A 1 -10.06 25.69 4.14
N LYS A 2 -9.24 25.33 3.16
CA LYS A 2 -9.49 24.21 2.24
C LYS A 2 -8.52 23.07 2.61
N LEU A 3 -9.04 21.85 2.73
CA LEU A 3 -8.24 20.65 3.02
C LEU A 3 -8.34 19.69 1.84
N ALA A 4 -7.21 19.22 1.34
CA ALA A 4 -7.12 18.14 0.36
C ALA A 4 -6.62 16.88 1.05
N LEU A 5 -7.36 15.78 0.93
CA LEU A 5 -6.99 14.49 1.50
C LEU A 5 -6.48 13.56 0.40
N LYS A 6 -5.22 13.17 0.52
CA LYS A 6 -4.55 12.18 -0.33
C LYS A 6 -4.33 10.90 0.46
N ILE A 7 -4.69 9.77 -0.11
CA ILE A 7 -4.59 8.44 0.51
C ILE A 7 -3.71 7.57 -0.37
N ASP A 8 -2.50 7.27 0.10
CA ASP A 8 -1.58 6.35 -0.57
C ASP A 8 -1.85 4.93 -0.09
N VAL A 9 -2.12 4.03 -1.03
CA VAL A 9 -2.50 2.63 -0.76
C VAL A 9 -1.46 1.71 -1.39
N ASP A 10 -0.51 1.25 -0.58
CA ASP A 10 0.71 0.58 -1.05
C ASP A 10 0.71 -0.94 -0.90
N THR A 11 -0.23 -1.51 -0.17
CA THR A 11 -0.25 -2.94 0.12
C THR A 11 -1.51 -3.61 -0.39
N TYR A 12 -1.40 -4.90 -0.70
CA TYR A 12 -2.55 -5.73 -1.07
C TYR A 12 -3.65 -5.72 0.00
N ARG A 13 -3.26 -5.83 1.28
CA ARG A 13 -4.20 -5.74 2.40
C ARG A 13 -4.83 -4.36 2.52
N GLY A 14 -4.04 -3.31 2.35
CA GLY A 14 -4.52 -1.92 2.36
C GLY A 14 -5.56 -1.69 1.27
N THR A 15 -5.30 -2.17 0.05
CA THR A 15 -6.23 -2.07 -1.07
C THR A 15 -7.51 -2.88 -0.81
N ARG A 16 -7.36 -4.13 -0.35
CA ARG A 16 -8.49 -5.05 -0.22
C ARG A 16 -9.39 -4.77 0.98
N GLN A 17 -8.83 -4.31 2.08
CA GLN A 17 -9.56 -4.12 3.33
C GLN A 17 -9.61 -2.67 3.79
N GLY A 18 -8.53 -1.91 3.59
CA GLY A 18 -8.40 -0.54 4.05
C GLY A 18 -9.20 0.43 3.19
N ALA A 19 -9.01 0.38 1.88
CA ALA A 19 -9.66 1.32 0.97
C ALA A 19 -11.20 1.28 1.04
N PRO A 20 -11.89 0.13 1.03
CA PRO A 20 -13.35 0.09 1.19
C PRO A 20 -13.82 0.71 2.51
N ARG A 21 -13.14 0.42 3.62
CA ARG A 21 -13.49 0.98 4.94
C ARG A 21 -13.31 2.50 4.99
N LEU A 22 -12.25 3.01 4.35
CA LEU A 22 -12.04 4.46 4.25
C LEU A 22 -13.11 5.12 3.39
N VAL A 23 -13.51 4.50 2.29
CA VAL A 23 -14.63 4.96 1.46
C VAL A 23 -15.89 5.12 2.30
N ASP A 24 -16.24 4.11 3.11
CA ASP A 24 -17.44 4.18 3.97
C ASP A 24 -17.35 5.33 4.98
N ILE A 25 -16.20 5.49 5.63
CA ILE A 25 -15.97 6.57 6.61
C ILE A 25 -16.06 7.94 5.94
N LEU A 26 -15.45 8.12 4.78
CA LEU A 26 -15.42 9.39 4.07
C LEU A 26 -16.82 9.77 3.55
N LYS A 27 -17.55 8.80 3.02
CA LYS A 27 -18.96 9.00 2.61
C LYS A 27 -19.83 9.41 3.79
N ALA A 28 -19.71 8.72 4.93
CA ALA A 28 -20.45 9.05 6.14
C ALA A 28 -20.16 10.47 6.67
N ARG A 29 -19.00 11.01 6.35
CA ARG A 29 -18.56 12.36 6.74
C ARG A 29 -18.69 13.40 5.63
N ASN A 30 -19.23 13.02 4.48
CA ASN A 30 -19.33 13.86 3.28
C ASN A 30 -17.97 14.51 2.92
N ALA A 31 -16.90 13.74 3.02
CA ALA A 31 -15.53 14.17 2.76
C ALA A 31 -15.03 13.59 1.44
N GLY A 32 -14.38 14.43 0.61
CA GLY A 32 -13.70 14.00 -0.60
C GLY A 32 -12.27 13.55 -0.33
N ALA A 33 -11.73 12.70 -1.19
CA ALA A 33 -10.33 12.26 -1.15
C ALA A 33 -9.87 11.78 -2.53
N SER A 34 -8.54 11.78 -2.73
CA SER A 34 -7.89 11.13 -3.87
C SER A 34 -7.18 9.86 -3.37
N PHE A 35 -7.53 8.71 -3.92
CA PHE A 35 -6.88 7.44 -3.62
C PHE A 35 -5.83 7.14 -4.68
N LEU A 36 -4.59 6.94 -4.25
CA LEU A 36 -3.47 6.59 -5.11
C LEU A 36 -3.01 5.17 -4.79
N PHE A 37 -3.15 4.26 -5.75
CA PHE A 37 -2.85 2.85 -5.57
C PHE A 37 -1.51 2.46 -6.16
N SER A 38 -0.75 1.63 -5.45
CA SER A 38 0.33 0.84 -6.03
C SER A 38 -0.26 -0.34 -6.80
N LEU A 39 0.25 -0.62 -8.00
CA LEU A 39 -0.35 -1.58 -8.94
C LEU A 39 0.41 -2.90 -9.06
N GLY A 40 1.70 -2.90 -8.77
CA GLY A 40 2.56 -4.07 -8.93
C GLY A 40 2.43 -5.10 -7.80
N PRO A 41 3.36 -6.06 -7.78
CA PRO A 41 3.40 -7.08 -6.73
C PRO A 41 3.66 -6.48 -5.34
N ASP A 42 2.95 -6.99 -4.31
CA ASP A 42 3.14 -6.57 -2.91
C ASP A 42 4.44 -7.13 -2.33
N HIS A 43 5.51 -6.37 -2.42
CA HIS A 43 6.82 -6.71 -1.85
C HIS A 43 7.06 -6.16 -0.44
N THR A 44 6.01 -5.82 0.29
CA THR A 44 6.12 -5.27 1.66
C THR A 44 6.96 -6.16 2.58
N GLY A 45 6.86 -7.48 2.45
CA GLY A 45 7.69 -8.42 3.21
C GLY A 45 9.20 -8.21 2.99
N ARG A 46 9.64 -7.89 1.77
CA ARG A 46 11.05 -7.57 1.48
C ARG A 46 11.51 -6.30 2.17
N ALA A 47 10.68 -5.27 2.18
CA ALA A 47 11.01 -4.02 2.86
C ALA A 47 11.22 -4.25 4.36
N ILE A 48 10.35 -5.05 4.98
CA ILE A 48 10.40 -5.35 6.40
C ILE A 48 11.60 -6.23 6.74
N THR A 49 11.91 -7.27 5.98
CA THR A 49 13.09 -8.12 6.23
C THR A 49 14.40 -7.35 6.15
N ARG A 50 14.47 -6.30 5.33
CA ARG A 50 15.63 -5.41 5.25
C ARG A 50 15.81 -4.57 6.51
N VAL A 51 14.72 -4.08 7.06
CA VAL A 51 14.69 -3.33 8.32
C VAL A 51 15.09 -4.24 9.49
N PHE A 52 14.76 -5.54 9.46
CA PHE A 52 15.19 -6.54 10.44
C PHE A 52 16.72 -6.75 10.47
N ARG A 53 17.41 -6.66 9.33
CA ARG A 53 18.87 -6.76 9.24
C ARG A 53 19.62 -5.60 9.90
N ALA A 54 19.00 -4.44 10.05
CA ALA A 54 19.59 -3.20 10.55
C ALA A 54 19.38 -2.96 12.07
N GLY A 55 19.19 -3.99 12.89
CA GLY A 55 19.05 -3.84 14.36
C GLY A 55 17.62 -3.53 14.84
N PHE A 56 16.63 -3.81 14.04
CA PHE A 56 15.23 -3.46 14.23
C PHE A 56 14.47 -4.26 15.29
N LEU A 57 14.96 -5.42 15.71
CA LEU A 57 14.29 -6.26 16.74
C LEU A 57 13.95 -5.48 18.03
N ARG A 58 14.73 -4.43 18.35
CA ARG A 58 14.45 -3.56 19.50
C ARG A 58 13.29 -2.58 19.26
N LYS A 59 13.06 -2.17 18.00
CA LYS A 59 11.96 -1.25 17.63
C LYS A 59 10.63 -1.97 17.40
N VAL A 60 10.65 -3.20 16.86
CA VAL A 60 9.44 -3.99 16.59
C VAL A 60 8.68 -4.38 17.86
N ARG A 61 9.37 -4.55 18.99
CA ARG A 61 8.70 -4.78 20.29
C ARG A 61 7.87 -3.58 20.78
N ARG A 62 8.08 -2.38 20.23
CA ARG A 62 7.37 -1.15 20.63
C ARG A 62 6.20 -0.78 19.72
N THR A 63 6.13 -1.31 18.52
CA THR A 63 5.04 -1.05 17.57
C THR A 63 4.48 -2.38 17.08
N SER A 64 3.17 -2.54 17.12
CA SER A 64 2.47 -3.76 16.68
C SER A 64 2.48 -3.90 15.15
N VAL A 65 3.68 -3.99 14.56
CA VAL A 65 3.87 -4.15 13.09
C VAL A 65 3.09 -5.37 12.58
N LEU A 66 3.06 -6.46 13.37
CA LEU A 66 2.31 -7.67 13.07
C LEU A 66 0.80 -7.42 12.99
N GLU A 67 0.26 -6.61 13.90
CA GLU A 67 -1.16 -6.25 13.90
C GLU A 67 -1.48 -5.29 12.75
N HIS A 68 -0.57 -4.36 12.46
CA HIS A 68 -0.78 -3.33 11.46
C HIS A 68 -0.75 -3.89 10.03
N TYR A 69 0.28 -4.66 9.70
CA TYR A 69 0.45 -5.22 8.34
C TYR A 69 -0.16 -6.61 8.16
N GLY A 70 -0.31 -7.38 9.23
CA GLY A 70 -0.73 -8.77 9.20
C GLY A 70 0.39 -9.74 8.79
N ILE A 71 0.38 -10.94 9.35
CA ILE A 71 1.43 -11.96 9.14
C ILE A 71 1.61 -12.30 7.66
N LYS A 72 0.52 -12.42 6.89
CA LYS A 72 0.60 -12.77 5.46
C LYS A 72 1.34 -11.69 4.65
N THR A 73 1.07 -10.41 4.90
CA THR A 73 1.73 -9.30 4.22
C THR A 73 3.23 -9.29 4.49
N LEU A 74 3.65 -9.66 5.70
CA LEU A 74 5.06 -9.77 6.06
C LEU A 74 5.79 -10.90 5.32
N LEU A 75 5.07 -11.90 4.86
CA LEU A 75 5.61 -13.05 4.12
C LEU A 75 5.60 -12.84 2.60
N TYR A 76 4.84 -11.86 2.09
CA TYR A 76 4.77 -11.58 0.66
C TYR A 76 6.13 -11.12 0.10
N GLY A 77 6.51 -11.70 -1.03
CA GLY A 77 7.78 -11.42 -1.69
C GLY A 77 9.03 -12.02 -1.02
N THR A 78 8.84 -12.80 0.07
CA THR A 78 9.91 -13.56 0.76
C THR A 78 9.61 -15.05 0.77
N LEU A 79 8.68 -15.51 1.60
CA LEU A 79 8.27 -16.91 1.73
C LEU A 79 7.00 -17.23 0.93
N LEU A 80 6.18 -16.23 0.64
CA LEU A 80 4.97 -16.36 -0.17
C LEU A 80 5.09 -15.55 -1.45
N PRO A 81 4.47 -16.00 -2.56
CA PRO A 81 4.35 -15.18 -3.77
C PRO A 81 3.69 -13.85 -3.44
N ALA A 82 4.23 -12.77 -3.99
CA ALA A 82 3.64 -11.44 -3.84
C ALA A 82 2.38 -11.35 -4.73
N PRO A 83 1.20 -11.03 -4.18
CA PRO A 83 0.00 -10.82 -4.99
C PRO A 83 0.18 -9.58 -5.85
N ASP A 84 -0.30 -9.62 -7.08
CA ASP A 84 -0.35 -8.48 -7.98
C ASP A 84 -1.57 -7.61 -7.64
N ILE A 85 -1.31 -6.44 -7.04
CA ILE A 85 -2.35 -5.58 -6.50
C ILE A 85 -3.27 -5.08 -7.61
N GLY A 86 -2.70 -4.59 -8.71
CA GLY A 86 -3.46 -4.02 -9.82
C GLY A 86 -4.37 -5.06 -10.47
N ARG A 87 -3.87 -6.28 -10.64
CA ARG A 87 -4.62 -7.37 -11.26
C ARG A 87 -5.72 -7.91 -10.35
N GLU A 88 -5.38 -8.20 -9.10
CA GLU A 88 -6.30 -8.85 -8.16
C GLU A 88 -7.30 -7.89 -7.52
N CYS A 89 -6.94 -6.61 -7.40
CA CYS A 89 -7.77 -5.59 -6.74
C CYS A 89 -8.40 -4.57 -7.71
N ALA A 90 -8.32 -4.79 -9.02
CA ALA A 90 -8.90 -3.87 -10.02
C ALA A 90 -10.39 -3.58 -9.80
N GLY A 91 -11.16 -4.56 -9.32
CA GLY A 91 -12.57 -4.38 -8.94
C GLY A 91 -12.74 -3.32 -7.85
N ILE A 92 -11.96 -3.45 -6.78
CA ILE A 92 -12.01 -2.52 -5.63
C ILE A 92 -11.64 -1.10 -6.06
N MET A 93 -10.64 -0.93 -6.92
CA MET A 93 -10.25 0.39 -7.43
C MET A 93 -11.39 1.03 -8.24
N ARG A 94 -12.10 0.23 -9.04
CA ARG A 94 -13.31 0.70 -9.74
C ARG A 94 -14.43 1.06 -8.78
N ASP A 95 -14.66 0.25 -7.73
CA ASP A 95 -15.67 0.54 -6.71
C ASP A 95 -15.39 1.86 -5.99
N VAL A 96 -14.11 2.14 -5.67
CA VAL A 96 -13.70 3.44 -5.08
C VAL A 96 -14.01 4.59 -6.02
N ARG A 97 -13.69 4.47 -7.32
CA ARG A 97 -14.01 5.47 -8.34
C ARG A 97 -15.54 5.68 -8.46
N ASP A 98 -16.29 4.59 -8.53
CA ASP A 98 -17.74 4.62 -8.73
C ASP A 98 -18.46 5.14 -7.48
N ALA A 99 -17.81 5.07 -6.31
CA ALA A 99 -18.26 5.72 -5.09
C ALA A 99 -18.06 7.26 -5.10
N GLY A 100 -17.45 7.82 -6.16
CA GLY A 100 -17.27 9.25 -6.36
C GLY A 100 -15.92 9.81 -5.90
N PHE A 101 -14.95 8.96 -5.61
CA PHE A 101 -13.60 9.39 -5.26
C PHE A 101 -12.67 9.44 -6.47
N GLU A 102 -11.71 10.35 -6.44
CA GLU A 102 -10.63 10.38 -7.42
C GLU A 102 -9.71 9.17 -7.20
N VAL A 103 -9.34 8.49 -8.29
CA VAL A 103 -8.44 7.33 -8.27
C VAL A 103 -7.27 7.58 -9.19
N GLY A 104 -6.05 7.37 -8.70
CA GLY A 104 -4.83 7.51 -9.44
C GLY A 104 -3.80 6.43 -9.09
N ILE A 105 -2.65 6.52 -9.73
CA ILE A 105 -1.52 5.60 -9.54
C ILE A 105 -0.51 6.27 -8.59
N HIS A 106 -0.10 5.53 -7.52
CA HIS A 106 0.98 5.94 -6.65
C HIS A 106 2.33 5.46 -7.17
N ALA A 107 2.45 4.14 -7.37
CA ALA A 107 3.64 3.50 -7.90
C ALA A 107 3.28 2.18 -8.58
N TRP A 108 4.21 1.62 -9.39
CA TRP A 108 4.10 0.23 -9.80
C TRP A 108 4.46 -0.70 -8.63
N ASP A 109 5.67 -0.55 -8.11
CA ASP A 109 6.19 -1.29 -6.95
C ASP A 109 6.99 -0.32 -6.08
N HIS A 110 6.37 0.12 -4.98
CA HIS A 110 6.94 1.12 -4.09
C HIS A 110 8.25 0.66 -3.44
N VAL A 111 8.35 -0.63 -3.11
CA VAL A 111 9.55 -1.21 -2.49
C VAL A 111 10.71 -1.29 -3.48
N LEU A 112 10.42 -1.76 -4.69
CA LEU A 112 11.41 -1.85 -5.76
C LEU A 112 11.90 -0.46 -6.18
N TRP A 113 10.99 0.51 -6.23
CA TRP A 113 11.32 1.88 -6.56
C TRP A 113 12.26 2.50 -5.52
N GLN A 114 11.98 2.35 -4.23
CA GLN A 114 12.87 2.82 -3.17
C GLN A 114 14.25 2.15 -3.21
N ASP A 115 14.31 0.87 -3.59
CA ASP A 115 15.55 0.11 -3.68
C ASP A 115 16.45 0.54 -4.83
N ASN A 116 15.86 0.97 -5.92
CA ASN A 116 16.53 1.25 -7.16
C ASN A 116 16.60 2.75 -7.50
N VAL A 117 16.10 3.62 -6.62
CA VAL A 117 16.20 5.08 -6.81
C VAL A 117 17.63 5.53 -7.10
N ALA A 118 18.61 4.92 -6.43
CA ALA A 118 20.02 5.19 -6.68
C ALA A 118 20.57 4.55 -7.98
N ARG A 119 19.80 3.63 -8.60
CA ARG A 119 20.14 2.94 -9.85
C ARG A 119 19.17 3.29 -10.97
N ALA A 120 18.24 4.20 -10.74
CA ALA A 120 17.33 4.71 -11.75
C ALA A 120 18.10 5.63 -12.73
N ASP A 121 19.17 5.10 -13.34
CA ASP A 121 19.58 5.52 -14.64
C ASP A 121 18.39 5.25 -15.56
N ALA A 122 17.67 6.31 -15.85
CA ALA A 122 16.87 6.55 -17.04
C ALA A 122 16.59 5.32 -17.96
N GLN A 123 15.89 4.34 -17.48
CA GLN A 123 15.21 3.33 -18.30
C GLN A 123 13.68 3.57 -18.31
N TRP A 124 13.32 4.84 -18.26
CA TRP A 124 11.93 5.30 -18.44
C TRP A 124 11.79 6.00 -19.78
#